data_57ca089630f85929142cf8e35df48bf3
#
_entry.id   57ca089630f85929142cf8e35df48bf3
#
_cell.length_a   1.000
_cell.length_b   1.000
_cell.length_c   1.000
_cell.angle_alpha   90.00
_cell.angle_beta   90.00
_cell.angle_gamma   90.00
#
_symmetry.space_group_name_H-M   'P 1'
#
loop_
_entity.id
_entity.type
_entity.pdbx_description
1 polymer ?
#
loop_
_entity_poly.entity_id
_entity_poly.type
_entity_poly.pdbx_seq_one_letter_code
_entity_poly.pdbx_strand_id
1 'polypeptide(L)'
;MRPLRGALFLTEVDEALERLGLFAVRSMDDLLVLAPTRWKLRQAVKVVHQGLAARRLDKHPDKTCIGSIAKGFDFVGYHCRPEGLTVAAKTLEHFVARVHQLYEQGPGERGSARPGAYVRRWVRWVRAGLLGTHGDISDGPMDALLTRKIQIRRCSL
;
A
#
# COMPACT_ATOMS: atom_id res chain seq x y z
N MET A 1 -17.53 12.11 -0.93
CA MET A 1 -16.63 13.16 -0.40
C MET A 1 -15.78 12.74 0.82
N ARG A 2 -15.66 11.45 1.15
CA ARG A 2 -14.83 10.96 2.28
C ARG A 2 -13.31 10.84 2.04
N PRO A 3 -12.79 10.57 0.82
CA PRO A 3 -11.35 10.36 0.65
C PRO A 3 -10.49 11.61 0.88
N LEU A 4 -10.97 12.80 0.52
CA LEU A 4 -10.23 14.06 0.69
C LEU A 4 -10.03 14.48 2.15
N ARG A 5 -10.99 14.18 3.03
CA ARG A 5 -10.86 14.49 4.47
C ARG A 5 -9.74 13.64 5.12
N GLY A 6 -9.66 12.35 4.81
CA GLY A 6 -8.58 11.49 5.31
C GLY A 6 -7.19 11.91 4.82
N ALA A 7 -7.11 12.43 3.58
CA ALA A 7 -5.85 12.93 3.04
C ALA A 7 -5.33 14.14 3.82
N LEU A 8 -6.18 15.12 4.11
CA LEU A 8 -5.81 16.32 4.87
C LEU A 8 -5.49 16.03 6.35
N PHE A 9 -6.16 15.02 6.92
CA PHE A 9 -6.02 14.68 8.34
C PHE A 9 -4.65 14.17 8.74
N LEU A 10 -3.90 13.57 7.82
CA LEU A 10 -2.59 12.97 8.08
C LEU A 10 -1.42 13.76 7.47
N THR A 11 -1.68 14.93 6.88
CA THR A 11 -0.64 15.76 6.25
C THR A 11 0.51 16.10 7.22
N GLU A 12 0.21 16.42 8.48
CA GLU A 12 1.25 16.70 9.48
C GLU A 12 2.10 15.48 9.81
N VAL A 13 1.54 14.26 9.71
CA VAL A 13 2.31 13.01 9.86
C VAL A 13 3.24 12.84 8.66
N ASP A 14 2.73 13.09 7.45
CA ASP A 14 3.52 13.00 6.22
C ASP A 14 4.69 14.01 6.27
N GLU A 15 4.45 15.27 6.62
CA GLU A 15 5.47 16.31 6.79
C GLU A 15 6.50 15.97 7.88
N ALA A 16 6.04 15.37 8.98
CA ALA A 16 6.95 14.97 10.06
C ALA A 16 7.85 13.80 9.66
N LEU A 17 7.35 12.87 8.84
CA LEU A 17 8.14 11.77 8.27
C LEU A 17 9.14 12.29 7.23
N GLU A 18 8.72 13.25 6.40
CA GLU A 18 9.59 13.91 5.42
C GLU A 18 10.75 14.66 6.11
N ARG A 19 10.47 15.40 7.18
CA ARG A 19 11.51 16.06 8.01
C ARG A 19 12.53 15.10 8.61
N LEU A 20 12.16 13.83 8.84
CA LEU A 20 13.08 12.77 9.26
C LEU A 20 13.92 12.21 8.09
N GLY A 21 13.68 12.66 6.86
CA GLY A 21 14.32 12.14 5.66
C GLY A 21 13.94 10.69 5.39
N LEU A 22 12.69 10.31 5.65
CA LEU A 22 12.18 8.96 5.44
C LEU A 22 11.31 8.89 4.20
N PHE A 23 11.38 7.77 3.50
CA PHE A 23 10.46 7.49 2.41
C PHE A 23 9.11 7.05 2.99
N ALA A 24 8.08 7.81 2.70
CA ALA A 24 6.71 7.52 3.11
C ALA A 24 5.77 7.55 1.92
N VAL A 25 4.91 6.54 1.81
CA VAL A 25 3.85 6.49 0.80
C VAL A 25 2.53 6.21 1.49
N ARG A 26 1.53 6.98 1.14
CA ARG A 26 0.17 6.80 1.65
C ARG A 26 -0.80 6.54 0.50
N SER A 27 -1.64 5.53 0.69
CA SER A 27 -2.76 5.23 -0.21
C SER A 27 -4.04 5.11 0.62
N MET A 28 -4.85 6.16 0.60
CA MET A 28 -6.05 6.31 1.44
C MET A 28 -5.71 6.12 2.94
N ASP A 29 -6.08 4.96 3.49
CA ASP A 29 -5.91 4.59 4.90
C ASP A 29 -4.63 3.76 5.14
N ASP A 30 -3.94 3.34 4.09
CA ASP A 30 -2.72 2.55 4.17
C ASP A 30 -1.49 3.48 4.13
N LEU A 31 -0.63 3.39 5.14
CA LEU A 31 0.64 4.12 5.21
C LEU A 31 1.80 3.11 5.18
N LEU A 32 2.73 3.31 4.27
CA LEU A 32 4.01 2.61 4.21
C LEU A 32 5.14 3.59 4.50
N VAL A 33 6.00 3.25 5.46
CA VAL A 33 7.22 4.01 5.74
C VAL A 33 8.42 3.08 5.64
N LEU A 34 9.44 3.51 4.90
CA LEU A 34 10.70 2.80 4.76
C LEU A 34 11.79 3.56 5.52
N ALA A 35 12.61 2.84 6.27
CA ALA A 35 13.67 3.42 7.08
C ALA A 35 14.97 2.61 6.94
N PRO A 36 16.14 3.27 6.78
CA PRO A 36 17.41 2.57 6.59
C PRO A 36 17.92 1.91 7.87
N THR A 37 17.52 2.38 9.03
CA THR A 37 18.00 1.86 10.32
C THR A 37 16.87 1.60 11.30
N ARG A 38 17.12 0.72 12.29
CA ARG A 38 16.20 0.47 13.40
C ARG A 38 15.86 1.74 14.19
N TRP A 39 16.83 2.60 14.35
CA TRP A 39 16.65 3.82 15.12
C TRP A 39 15.72 4.80 14.40
N LYS A 40 15.95 5.04 13.13
CA LYS A 40 15.04 5.85 12.30
C LYS A 40 13.64 5.23 12.22
N LEU A 41 13.54 3.91 12.16
CA LEU A 41 12.25 3.21 12.22
C LEU A 41 11.50 3.49 13.53
N ARG A 42 12.20 3.44 14.68
CA ARG A 42 11.58 3.77 15.98
C ARG A 42 11.11 5.23 16.05
N GLN A 43 11.88 6.16 15.49
CA GLN A 43 11.46 7.56 15.40
C GLN A 43 10.20 7.70 14.55
N ALA A 44 10.14 7.04 13.37
CA ALA A 44 8.96 7.04 12.53
C ALA A 44 7.73 6.49 13.26
N VAL A 45 7.88 5.35 13.97
CA VAL A 45 6.80 4.77 14.78
C VAL A 45 6.28 5.79 15.80
N LYS A 46 7.19 6.49 16.51
CA LYS A 46 6.81 7.50 17.49
C LYS A 46 6.04 8.65 16.85
N VAL A 47 6.53 9.18 15.73
CA VAL A 47 5.87 10.27 14.98
C VAL A 47 4.47 9.87 14.54
N VAL A 48 4.34 8.68 13.94
CA VAL A 48 3.03 8.17 13.49
C VAL A 48 2.07 8.01 14.68
N HIS A 49 2.51 7.41 15.78
CA HIS A 49 1.67 7.25 16.97
C HIS A 49 1.22 8.59 17.56
N GLN A 50 2.13 9.55 17.64
CA GLN A 50 1.81 10.89 18.16
C GLN A 50 0.82 11.60 17.23
N GLY A 51 1.02 11.53 15.90
CA GLY A 51 0.13 12.12 14.93
C GLY A 51 -1.26 11.50 14.92
N LEU A 52 -1.37 10.19 15.08
CA LEU A 52 -2.66 9.50 15.20
C LEU A 52 -3.36 9.86 16.51
N ALA A 53 -2.65 9.81 17.66
CA ALA A 53 -3.19 10.14 18.98
C ALA A 53 -3.72 11.59 19.04
N ALA A 54 -3.00 12.56 18.47
CA ALA A 54 -3.42 13.96 18.39
C ALA A 54 -4.77 14.13 17.66
N ARG A 55 -5.12 13.18 16.79
CA ARG A 55 -6.35 13.18 16.01
C ARG A 55 -7.42 12.20 16.51
N ARG A 56 -7.18 11.58 17.65
CA ARG A 56 -8.05 10.53 18.22
C ARG A 56 -8.28 9.38 17.25
N LEU A 57 -7.24 9.03 16.47
CA LEU A 57 -7.24 7.89 15.55
C LEU A 57 -6.46 6.74 16.16
N ASP A 58 -7.03 5.55 16.09
CA ASP A 58 -6.35 4.33 16.50
C ASP A 58 -5.88 3.51 15.30
N LYS A 59 -4.66 2.97 15.41
CA LYS A 59 -4.17 1.99 14.45
C LYS A 59 -4.84 0.64 14.70
N HIS A 60 -5.20 -0.06 13.64
CA HIS A 60 -5.68 -1.43 13.80
C HIS A 60 -4.50 -2.35 14.19
N PRO A 61 -4.52 -3.00 15.37
CA PRO A 61 -3.38 -3.76 15.88
C PRO A 61 -2.96 -4.89 14.92
N ASP A 62 -3.93 -5.65 14.41
CA ASP A 62 -3.67 -6.80 13.53
C ASP A 62 -3.23 -6.42 12.11
N LYS A 63 -3.34 -5.14 11.74
CA LYS A 63 -2.98 -4.64 10.40
C LYS A 63 -1.72 -3.78 10.41
N THR A 64 -1.11 -3.58 11.57
CA THR A 64 0.16 -2.87 11.69
C THR A 64 1.31 -3.88 11.62
N CYS A 65 2.14 -3.77 10.60
CA CYS A 65 3.30 -4.64 10.41
C CYS A 65 4.60 -3.82 10.48
N ILE A 66 5.50 -4.23 11.35
CA ILE A 66 6.85 -3.64 11.48
C ILE A 66 7.85 -4.77 11.24
N GLY A 67 8.76 -4.61 10.26
CA GLY A 67 9.68 -5.68 9.97
C GLY A 67 10.75 -5.32 8.94
N SER A 68 11.57 -6.31 8.57
CA SER A 68 12.55 -6.20 7.50
C SER A 68 11.87 -6.35 6.14
N ILE A 69 12.34 -5.59 5.16
CA ILE A 69 11.91 -5.68 3.77
C ILE A 69 12.30 -7.02 3.15
N ALA A 70 13.40 -7.62 3.59
CA ALA A 70 13.85 -8.92 3.09
C ALA A 70 12.81 -10.04 3.20
N LYS A 71 11.85 -9.91 4.13
CA LYS A 71 10.73 -10.87 4.26
C LYS A 71 9.60 -10.64 3.25
N GLY A 72 9.69 -9.59 2.45
CA GLY A 72 8.61 -9.14 1.59
C GLY A 72 7.42 -8.56 2.35
N PHE A 73 6.50 -7.95 1.64
CA PHE A 73 5.25 -7.41 2.18
C PHE A 73 4.26 -7.07 1.07
N ASP A 74 2.97 -7.04 1.43
CA ASP A 74 1.91 -6.65 0.49
C ASP A 74 1.54 -5.20 0.70
N PHE A 75 1.55 -4.41 -0.38
CA PHE A 75 1.09 -3.03 -0.37
C PHE A 75 0.32 -2.71 -1.66
N VAL A 76 -0.87 -2.13 -1.52
CA VAL A 76 -1.76 -1.73 -2.63
C VAL A 76 -1.98 -2.85 -3.67
N GLY A 77 -2.08 -4.09 -3.19
CA GLY A 77 -2.36 -5.26 -4.04
C GLY A 77 -1.14 -5.92 -4.67
N TYR A 78 0.06 -5.39 -4.43
CA TYR A 78 1.32 -5.97 -4.86
C TYR A 78 2.09 -6.56 -3.70
N HIS A 79 2.88 -7.58 -3.98
CA HIS A 79 3.86 -8.15 -3.08
C HIS A 79 5.23 -7.58 -3.41
N CYS A 80 5.79 -6.80 -2.48
CA CYS A 80 7.06 -6.10 -2.62
C CYS A 80 8.17 -6.91 -1.96
N ARG A 81 9.27 -7.15 -2.69
CA ARG A 81 10.52 -7.78 -2.21
C ARG A 81 11.71 -6.97 -2.71
N PRO A 82 12.91 -7.18 -2.14
CA PRO A 82 14.13 -6.55 -2.68
C PRO A 82 14.38 -6.90 -4.15
N GLU A 83 14.02 -8.11 -4.56
CA GLU A 83 14.24 -8.63 -5.92
C GLU A 83 13.22 -8.10 -6.93
N GLY A 84 12.14 -7.47 -6.48
CA GLY A 84 11.12 -6.92 -7.38
C GLY A 84 9.71 -6.94 -6.83
N LEU A 85 8.79 -6.64 -7.73
CA LEU A 85 7.35 -6.49 -7.46
C LEU A 85 6.57 -7.62 -8.15
N THR A 86 5.66 -8.24 -7.42
CA THR A 86 4.71 -9.22 -7.96
C THR A 86 3.30 -8.90 -7.49
N VAL A 87 2.29 -9.53 -8.09
CA VAL A 87 0.91 -9.38 -7.61
C VAL A 87 0.74 -10.17 -6.31
N ALA A 88 0.16 -9.57 -5.28
CA ALA A 88 -0.08 -10.25 -4.01
C ALA A 88 -1.08 -11.41 -4.17
N ALA A 89 -0.82 -12.54 -3.49
CA ALA A 89 -1.67 -13.73 -3.56
C ALA A 89 -3.15 -13.43 -3.29
N LYS A 90 -3.43 -12.65 -2.25
CA LYS A 90 -4.79 -12.22 -1.91
C LYS A 90 -5.46 -11.40 -3.02
N THR A 91 -4.70 -10.65 -3.80
CA THR A 91 -5.22 -9.90 -4.95
C THR A 91 -5.63 -10.84 -6.08
N LEU A 92 -4.86 -11.90 -6.32
CA LEU A 92 -5.20 -12.96 -7.28
C LEU A 92 -6.44 -13.74 -6.84
N GLU A 93 -6.52 -14.11 -5.57
CA GLU A 93 -7.70 -14.79 -5.00
C GLU A 93 -8.98 -13.95 -5.19
N HIS A 94 -8.92 -12.67 -4.85
CA HIS A 94 -10.05 -11.75 -5.04
C HIS A 94 -10.42 -11.57 -6.52
N PHE A 95 -9.42 -11.54 -7.41
CA PHE A 95 -9.65 -11.46 -8.84
C PHE A 95 -10.40 -12.70 -9.34
N VAL A 96 -9.93 -13.90 -9.01
CA VAL A 96 -10.56 -15.17 -9.40
C VAL A 96 -11.98 -15.24 -8.86
N ALA A 97 -12.18 -14.99 -7.57
CA ALA A 97 -13.50 -15.01 -6.95
C ALA A 97 -14.46 -14.02 -7.64
N ARG A 98 -13.98 -12.82 -7.99
CA ARG A 98 -14.81 -11.82 -8.68
C ARG A 98 -15.14 -12.22 -10.11
N VAL A 99 -14.22 -12.84 -10.81
CA VAL A 99 -14.47 -13.38 -12.15
C VAL A 99 -15.55 -14.47 -12.11
N HIS A 100 -15.43 -15.44 -11.19
CA HIS A 100 -16.45 -16.48 -10.99
C HIS A 100 -17.83 -15.87 -10.72
N GLN A 101 -17.90 -14.94 -9.78
CA GLN A 101 -19.17 -14.26 -9.45
C GLN A 101 -19.79 -13.57 -10.68
N LEU A 102 -18.98 -12.93 -11.53
CA LEU A 102 -19.46 -12.26 -12.73
C LEU A 102 -19.95 -13.25 -13.80
N TYR A 103 -19.37 -14.46 -13.86
CA TYR A 103 -19.86 -15.51 -14.75
C TYR A 103 -21.16 -16.13 -14.25
N GLU A 104 -21.31 -16.35 -12.96
CA GLU A 104 -22.53 -16.90 -12.34
C GLU A 104 -23.72 -15.95 -12.45
N GLN A 105 -23.50 -14.65 -12.39
CA GLN A 105 -24.57 -13.63 -12.52
C GLN A 105 -25.15 -13.54 -13.94
N GLY A 106 -24.49 -14.14 -14.95
CA GLY A 106 -24.98 -14.18 -16.31
C GLY A 106 -25.00 -12.81 -17.03
N PRO A 107 -25.36 -12.77 -18.32
CA PRO A 107 -25.37 -11.54 -19.13
C PRO A 107 -26.68 -10.74 -19.02
N GLY A 108 -27.35 -10.71 -17.89
CA GLY A 108 -28.79 -10.37 -17.85
C GLY A 108 -29.21 -9.09 -17.11
N GLU A 109 -28.39 -8.38 -16.35
CA GLU A 109 -28.87 -7.19 -15.65
C GLU A 109 -28.10 -5.91 -16.05
N ARG A 110 -28.87 -4.82 -16.27
CA ARG A 110 -28.36 -3.49 -16.56
C ARG A 110 -27.43 -3.03 -15.44
N GLY A 111 -26.10 -3.07 -15.69
CA GLY A 111 -25.09 -2.61 -14.73
C GLY A 111 -24.02 -3.65 -14.37
N SER A 112 -24.18 -4.93 -14.66
CA SER A 112 -23.14 -5.93 -14.42
C SER A 112 -22.01 -5.73 -15.44
N ALA A 113 -20.82 -5.40 -14.93
CA ALA A 113 -19.63 -5.30 -15.78
C ALA A 113 -19.38 -6.65 -16.45
N ARG A 114 -19.39 -6.69 -17.81
CA ARG A 114 -19.11 -7.92 -18.55
C ARG A 114 -17.77 -8.51 -18.06
N PRO A 115 -17.69 -9.83 -17.77
CA PRO A 115 -16.48 -10.45 -17.23
C PRO A 115 -15.21 -10.06 -18.00
N GLY A 116 -15.28 -10.03 -19.34
CA GLY A 116 -14.15 -9.63 -20.18
C GLY A 116 -13.70 -8.17 -20.01
N ALA A 117 -14.61 -7.24 -19.69
CA ALA A 117 -14.24 -5.85 -19.42
C ALA A 117 -13.53 -5.72 -18.07
N TYR A 118 -13.98 -6.47 -17.07
CA TYR A 118 -13.33 -6.55 -15.78
C TYR A 118 -11.90 -7.13 -15.89
N VAL A 119 -11.73 -8.25 -16.59
CA VAL A 119 -10.43 -8.88 -16.82
C VAL A 119 -9.48 -7.93 -17.54
N ARG A 120 -9.91 -7.27 -18.64
CA ARG A 120 -9.06 -6.31 -19.35
C ARG A 120 -8.61 -5.15 -18.48
N ARG A 121 -9.50 -4.60 -17.63
CA ARG A 121 -9.17 -3.51 -16.69
C ARG A 121 -8.17 -3.99 -15.64
N TRP A 122 -8.36 -5.19 -15.12
CA TRP A 122 -7.47 -5.77 -14.12
C TRP A 122 -6.07 -6.04 -14.70
N VAL A 123 -5.98 -6.64 -15.90
CA VAL A 123 -4.70 -6.87 -16.59
C VAL A 123 -3.96 -5.54 -16.85
N ARG A 124 -4.69 -4.50 -17.26
CA ARG A 124 -4.09 -3.17 -17.45
C ARG A 124 -3.51 -2.61 -16.15
N TRP A 125 -4.23 -2.75 -15.05
CA TRP A 125 -3.77 -2.32 -13.74
C TRP A 125 -2.51 -3.10 -13.32
N VAL A 126 -2.50 -4.41 -13.44
CA VAL A 126 -1.32 -5.25 -13.13
C VAL A 126 -0.12 -4.84 -13.97
N ARG A 127 -0.31 -4.69 -15.28
CA ARG A 127 0.78 -4.31 -16.19
C ARG A 127 1.33 -2.92 -15.86
N ALA A 128 0.50 -1.96 -15.56
CA ALA A 128 0.94 -0.61 -15.20
C ALA A 128 1.84 -0.61 -13.96
N GLY A 129 1.52 -1.41 -12.95
CA GLY A 129 2.36 -1.54 -11.76
C GLY A 129 3.66 -2.30 -11.99
N LEU A 130 3.63 -3.38 -12.79
CA LEU A 130 4.81 -4.21 -13.01
C LEU A 130 5.77 -3.61 -14.06
N LEU A 131 5.26 -2.96 -15.10
CA LEU A 131 6.09 -2.34 -16.15
C LEU A 131 6.75 -1.05 -15.69
N GLY A 132 6.13 -0.31 -14.75
CA GLY A 132 6.71 0.89 -14.16
C GLY A 132 7.96 0.62 -13.31
N THR A 133 8.25 -0.63 -12.97
CA THR A 133 9.42 -1.02 -12.17
C THR A 133 10.63 -1.43 -13.03
N HIS A 134 10.49 -1.58 -14.35
CA HIS A 134 11.58 -1.93 -15.26
C HIS A 134 12.30 -0.73 -15.90
N GLY A 135 11.83 0.48 -15.66
CA GLY A 135 12.49 1.71 -16.08
C GLY A 135 13.18 2.39 -14.88
N ASP A 136 14.48 2.38 -14.83
CA ASP A 136 15.34 3.26 -14.02
C ASP A 136 15.29 3.13 -12.48
N ILE A 137 15.31 1.92 -11.94
CA ILE A 137 15.63 1.75 -10.51
C ILE A 137 17.15 1.59 -10.27
N SER A 138 17.97 1.54 -11.32
CA SER A 138 19.41 1.25 -11.19
C SER A 138 20.26 2.39 -10.63
N ASP A 139 19.77 3.64 -10.54
CA ASP A 139 20.57 4.78 -10.08
C ASP A 139 19.90 5.69 -9.03
N GLY A 140 18.86 5.24 -8.36
CA GLY A 140 18.21 6.00 -7.29
C GLY A 140 18.72 5.66 -5.89
N PRO A 141 18.60 6.57 -4.91
CA PRO A 141 19.00 6.34 -3.51
C PRO A 141 18.17 5.26 -2.80
N MET A 142 17.38 4.48 -3.53
CA MET A 142 16.51 3.41 -3.02
C MET A 142 17.27 2.21 -2.47
N ASP A 143 18.43 1.88 -3.02
CA ASP A 143 19.22 0.71 -2.59
C ASP A 143 19.78 0.87 -1.17
N ALA A 144 20.07 2.09 -0.74
CA ALA A 144 20.54 2.39 0.61
C ALA A 144 19.40 2.47 1.66
N LEU A 145 18.15 2.61 1.23
CA LEU A 145 16.97 2.82 2.10
C LEU A 145 16.24 1.50 2.47
N LEU A 146 16.55 0.40 1.82
CA LEU A 146 15.75 -0.82 1.83
C LEU A 146 15.97 -1.76 3.01
N THR A 147 16.28 -1.28 4.20
CA THR A 147 16.54 -2.23 5.30
C THR A 147 15.31 -2.52 6.18
N ARG A 148 14.37 -1.60 6.34
CA ARG A 148 13.25 -1.78 7.28
C ARG A 148 12.01 -0.95 6.93
N LYS A 149 10.84 -1.52 7.22
CA LYS A 149 9.54 -0.91 6.97
C LYS A 149 8.67 -0.83 8.22
N ILE A 150 7.81 0.19 8.24
CA ILE A 150 6.53 0.19 8.97
C ILE A 150 5.43 0.18 7.92
N GLN A 151 4.48 -0.71 8.06
CA GLN A 151 3.25 -0.68 7.28
C GLN A 151 2.08 -0.59 8.24
N ILE A 152 1.27 0.45 8.09
CA ILE A 152 0.03 0.64 8.83
C ILE A 152 -1.09 0.56 7.81
N ARG A 153 -1.99 -0.43 7.98
CA ARG A 153 -3.20 -0.57 7.19
C ARG A 153 -4.40 -0.17 8.03
N ARG A 154 -5.22 0.73 7.47
CA ARG A 154 -6.44 1.30 8.06
C ARG A 154 -6.23 1.95 9.44
N CYS A 155 -6.29 3.26 9.44
CA CYS A 155 -6.68 4.02 10.63
C CYS A 155 -8.22 3.96 10.70
N SER A 156 -8.77 3.43 11.81
CA SER A 156 -10.20 3.51 12.06
C SER A 156 -10.52 4.87 12.66
N LEU A 157 -11.48 5.56 12.08
CA LEU A 157 -12.13 6.75 12.65
C LEU A 157 -13.11 6.32 13.72
#